data_cd3d1fb35a39df48cc46d82b47edd9ab
#
_entry.id   cd3d1fb35a39df48cc46d82b47edd9ab
#
_cell.length_a   1.000
_cell.length_b   1.000
_cell.length_c   1.000
_cell.angle_alpha   90.00
_cell.angle_beta   90.00
_cell.angle_gamma   90.00
#
_symmetry.space_group_name_H-M   'P 1'
#
loop_
_entity.id
_entity.type
_entity.pdbx_description
1 polymer ?
#
loop_
_entity_poly.entity_id
_entity_poly.type
_entity_poly.pdbx_seq_one_letter_code
_entity_poly.pdbx_strand_id
1 'polypeptide(L)'
;MTHAAPSDLDSASAGDLAEAVRTRRVSAVALCDAAIARIERLDEPINAVVVRDFDRAREQARACDARIAEGDTAGALLGVPMTVKESYNVAGLPTTWGIAAFRDFVPTEDAVLVRRLKAAGAILLGKTNVPPSLGDWQSANPVHGVTVNPHDPTRTPGGSSGGGAAALAAGMVPLELGSDIGGSIRVPAHFCGVFGHKPSFDLLPSRGHAPPGTDGAGIDLAVCGPMARRAGDLDLALGVLAGPDGDEANGYRLDLPAPRVPTIDGLRVLLLDTHPSARADAPTREALHLLAGDLVREGARIERSSALLTELAGVHRAYVQMLMTITTYGAPGGREVISAHDWFNLVQRRAKVRREWRALFAAFDVVLAPVFGTAAFPLTDEPVWSKRSLLLDGEPSAFGDQLAWSGMATFAGLPATAAPIAKSPEGLPIGVQIIGAFLHDRTTIALARQIEALRAG
;
A
#
# COMPACT_ATOMS: atom_id res chain seq x y z
N MET A 1 -31.00 -23.47 -6.73
CA MET A 1 -29.87 -22.55 -6.88
C MET A 1 -28.71 -23.14 -6.13
N THR A 2 -27.69 -23.61 -6.82
CA THR A 2 -26.47 -24.15 -6.21
C THR A 2 -25.72 -22.98 -5.58
N HIS A 3 -25.74 -22.88 -4.24
CA HIS A 3 -24.87 -21.97 -3.52
C HIS A 3 -23.41 -22.37 -3.81
N ALA A 4 -22.58 -21.41 -4.27
CA ALA A 4 -21.15 -21.62 -4.41
C ALA A 4 -20.59 -22.09 -3.06
N ALA A 5 -19.74 -23.13 -3.08
CA ALA A 5 -19.10 -23.59 -1.84
C ALA A 5 -18.20 -22.47 -1.30
N PRO A 6 -18.09 -22.29 0.02
CA PRO A 6 -17.20 -21.28 0.62
C PRO A 6 -15.75 -21.34 0.11
N SER A 7 -15.25 -22.53 -0.26
CA SER A 7 -13.91 -22.74 -0.82
C SER A 7 -13.67 -22.02 -2.16
N ASP A 8 -14.70 -21.82 -2.99
CA ASP A 8 -14.57 -21.16 -4.30
C ASP A 8 -14.41 -19.63 -4.14
N LEU A 9 -14.80 -19.11 -2.97
CA LEU A 9 -14.74 -17.68 -2.66
C LEU A 9 -13.42 -17.28 -1.96
N ASP A 10 -12.64 -18.23 -1.48
CA ASP A 10 -11.40 -17.97 -0.73
C ASP A 10 -10.31 -17.32 -1.59
N SER A 11 -10.29 -17.61 -2.89
CA SER A 11 -9.37 -17.00 -3.87
C SER A 11 -10.00 -15.87 -4.69
N ALA A 12 -11.29 -15.60 -4.51
CA ALA A 12 -12.03 -14.59 -5.28
C ALA A 12 -11.50 -13.16 -5.05
N SER A 13 -11.61 -12.31 -6.05
CA SER A 13 -11.36 -10.88 -5.92
C SER A 13 -12.44 -10.20 -5.09
N ALA A 14 -12.16 -8.99 -4.57
CA ALA A 14 -13.19 -8.17 -3.91
C ALA A 14 -14.34 -7.85 -4.87
N GLY A 15 -14.02 -7.62 -6.15
CA GLY A 15 -15.03 -7.40 -7.19
C GLY A 15 -15.93 -8.62 -7.41
N ASP A 16 -15.35 -9.83 -7.47
CA ASP A 16 -16.13 -11.08 -7.63
C ASP A 16 -17.02 -11.34 -6.41
N LEU A 17 -16.55 -11.05 -5.20
CA LEU A 17 -17.32 -11.16 -3.96
C LEU A 17 -18.49 -10.17 -3.94
N ALA A 18 -18.26 -8.89 -4.31
CA ALA A 18 -19.32 -7.90 -4.40
C ALA A 18 -20.40 -8.30 -5.41
N GLU A 19 -19.99 -8.86 -6.56
CA GLU A 19 -20.92 -9.35 -7.58
C GLU A 19 -21.67 -10.61 -7.12
N ALA A 20 -21.01 -11.50 -6.37
CA ALA A 20 -21.66 -12.68 -5.81
C ALA A 20 -22.76 -12.30 -4.79
N VAL A 21 -22.51 -11.26 -3.98
CA VAL A 21 -23.48 -10.72 -3.03
C VAL A 21 -24.62 -10.02 -3.79
N ARG A 22 -24.31 -9.16 -4.75
CA ARG A 22 -25.28 -8.42 -5.57
C ARG A 22 -26.25 -9.34 -6.30
N THR A 23 -25.75 -10.43 -6.82
CA THR A 23 -26.54 -11.45 -7.54
C THR A 23 -27.15 -12.51 -6.61
N ARG A 24 -27.01 -12.36 -5.28
CA ARG A 24 -27.52 -13.27 -4.26
C ARG A 24 -27.00 -14.71 -4.40
N ARG A 25 -25.83 -14.91 -5.00
CA ARG A 25 -25.13 -16.21 -5.03
C ARG A 25 -24.59 -16.57 -3.64
N VAL A 26 -24.29 -15.56 -2.83
CA VAL A 26 -23.87 -15.68 -1.43
C VAL A 26 -24.45 -14.47 -0.66
N SER A 27 -24.71 -14.64 0.62
CA SER A 27 -25.11 -13.51 1.48
C SER A 27 -23.89 -12.78 2.03
N ALA A 28 -24.04 -11.48 2.34
CA ALA A 28 -23.01 -10.71 3.02
C ALA A 28 -22.65 -11.30 4.39
N VAL A 29 -23.66 -11.83 5.13
CA VAL A 29 -23.46 -12.55 6.40
C VAL A 29 -22.56 -13.77 6.20
N ALA A 30 -22.79 -14.59 5.18
CA ALA A 30 -21.97 -15.77 4.92
C ALA A 30 -20.52 -15.42 4.59
N LEU A 31 -20.28 -14.36 3.79
CA LEU A 31 -18.92 -13.87 3.51
C LEU A 31 -18.24 -13.30 4.76
N CYS A 32 -18.97 -12.55 5.56
CA CYS A 32 -18.48 -11.99 6.82
C CYS A 32 -18.05 -13.11 7.78
N ASP A 33 -18.92 -14.09 8.03
CA ASP A 33 -18.62 -15.22 8.92
C ASP A 33 -17.47 -16.08 8.39
N ALA A 34 -17.38 -16.31 7.09
CA ALA A 34 -16.26 -17.03 6.49
C ALA A 34 -14.93 -16.28 6.68
N ALA A 35 -14.91 -14.94 6.54
CA ALA A 35 -13.73 -14.14 6.77
C ALA A 35 -13.34 -14.09 8.25
N ILE A 36 -14.31 -13.97 9.15
CA ILE A 36 -14.09 -14.05 10.61
C ILE A 36 -13.47 -15.41 10.98
N ALA A 37 -14.05 -16.51 10.52
CA ALA A 37 -13.54 -17.86 10.78
C ALA A 37 -12.09 -18.04 10.27
N ARG A 38 -11.74 -17.44 9.13
CA ARG A 38 -10.35 -17.44 8.63
C ARG A 38 -9.42 -16.64 9.55
N ILE A 39 -9.82 -15.46 10.00
CA ILE A 39 -9.03 -14.67 10.95
C ILE A 39 -8.83 -15.45 12.24
N GLU A 40 -9.89 -16.01 12.82
CA GLU A 40 -9.82 -16.80 14.06
C GLU A 40 -8.89 -18.01 13.93
N ARG A 41 -8.87 -18.69 12.79
CA ARG A 41 -8.03 -19.86 12.55
C ARG A 41 -6.56 -19.52 12.22
N LEU A 42 -6.30 -18.43 11.51
CA LEU A 42 -4.99 -18.17 10.90
C LEU A 42 -4.19 -17.08 11.60
N ASP A 43 -4.84 -16.20 12.34
CA ASP A 43 -4.21 -14.98 12.82
C ASP A 43 -3.42 -15.14 14.14
N GLU A 44 -3.70 -16.16 14.94
CA GLU A 44 -3.01 -16.36 16.22
C GLU A 44 -1.47 -16.38 16.07
N PRO A 45 -0.87 -17.17 15.15
CA PRO A 45 0.58 -17.16 14.95
C PRO A 45 1.10 -15.97 14.16
N ILE A 46 0.24 -15.19 13.46
CA ILE A 46 0.64 -14.07 12.59
C ILE A 46 0.50 -12.74 13.32
N ASN A 47 -0.58 -12.55 14.09
CA ASN A 47 -0.93 -11.31 14.78
C ASN A 47 -1.09 -10.10 13.83
N ALA A 48 -1.86 -10.28 12.77
CA ALA A 48 -2.12 -9.28 11.75
C ALA A 48 -3.30 -8.36 12.12
N VAL A 49 -4.44 -8.94 12.59
CA VAL A 49 -5.69 -8.22 12.91
C VAL A 49 -5.78 -8.00 14.41
N VAL A 50 -5.32 -6.83 14.85
CA VAL A 50 -5.07 -6.54 16.28
C VAL A 50 -6.22 -5.83 17.00
N VAL A 51 -7.15 -5.21 16.25
CA VAL A 51 -8.40 -4.68 16.78
C VAL A 51 -9.53 -5.34 16.01
N ARG A 52 -10.26 -6.24 16.66
CA ARG A 52 -11.34 -7.04 16.04
C ARG A 52 -12.70 -6.44 16.34
N ASP A 53 -13.58 -6.34 15.34
CA ASP A 53 -14.91 -5.73 15.45
C ASP A 53 -15.99 -6.64 14.85
N PHE A 54 -15.92 -7.92 15.17
CA PHE A 54 -16.70 -8.96 14.52
C PHE A 54 -18.21 -8.84 14.74
N ASP A 55 -18.65 -8.36 15.90
CA ASP A 55 -20.08 -8.22 16.18
C ASP A 55 -20.71 -7.11 15.33
N ARG A 56 -20.08 -5.92 15.27
CA ARG A 56 -20.54 -4.85 14.37
C ARG A 56 -20.41 -5.23 12.90
N ALA A 57 -19.39 -5.99 12.52
CA ALA A 57 -19.25 -6.50 11.16
C ALA A 57 -20.44 -7.41 10.78
N ARG A 58 -20.86 -8.32 11.67
CA ARG A 58 -22.06 -9.14 11.46
C ARG A 58 -23.35 -8.31 11.38
N GLU A 59 -23.46 -7.24 12.19
CA GLU A 59 -24.59 -6.31 12.10
C GLU A 59 -24.64 -5.59 10.75
N GLN A 60 -23.49 -5.09 10.29
CA GLN A 60 -23.35 -4.46 8.96
C GLN A 60 -23.70 -5.45 7.84
N ALA A 61 -23.26 -6.70 7.95
CA ALA A 61 -23.57 -7.75 6.97
C ALA A 61 -25.07 -8.07 6.92
N ARG A 62 -25.74 -8.18 8.09
CA ARG A 62 -27.21 -8.35 8.15
C ARG A 62 -27.96 -7.15 7.53
N ALA A 63 -27.51 -5.94 7.82
CA ALA A 63 -28.09 -4.72 7.22
C ALA A 63 -27.89 -4.69 5.70
N CYS A 64 -26.72 -5.15 5.21
CA CYS A 64 -26.46 -5.29 3.78
C CYS A 64 -27.43 -6.28 3.11
N ASP A 65 -27.59 -7.48 3.69
CA ASP A 65 -28.52 -8.48 3.16
C ASP A 65 -29.98 -8.00 3.18
N ALA A 66 -30.41 -7.24 4.21
CA ALA A 66 -31.73 -6.63 4.26
C ALA A 66 -31.96 -5.60 3.13
N ARG A 67 -31.00 -4.71 2.88
CA ARG A 67 -31.04 -3.75 1.75
C ARG A 67 -31.17 -4.47 0.40
N ILE A 68 -30.40 -5.53 0.20
CA ILE A 68 -30.46 -6.33 -1.03
C ILE A 68 -31.84 -7.01 -1.19
N ALA A 69 -32.45 -7.46 -0.09
CA ALA A 69 -33.79 -8.05 -0.13
C ALA A 69 -34.86 -7.02 -0.58
N GLU A 70 -34.68 -5.75 -0.21
CA GLU A 70 -35.50 -4.61 -0.62
C GLU A 70 -35.21 -4.11 -2.05
N GLY A 71 -34.19 -4.68 -2.72
CA GLY A 71 -33.81 -4.32 -4.09
C GLY A 71 -32.70 -3.28 -4.19
N ASP A 72 -32.15 -2.78 -3.07
CA ASP A 72 -31.00 -1.89 -3.07
C ASP A 72 -29.71 -2.72 -3.13
N THR A 73 -29.13 -2.77 -4.33
CA THR A 73 -27.86 -3.46 -4.62
C THR A 73 -26.71 -2.50 -4.91
N ALA A 74 -26.85 -1.22 -4.55
CA ALA A 74 -25.84 -0.21 -4.78
C ALA A 74 -24.60 -0.41 -3.90
N GLY A 75 -23.45 -0.04 -4.45
CA GLY A 75 -22.15 -0.09 -3.76
C GLY A 75 -21.14 -0.98 -4.48
N ALA A 76 -19.98 -0.40 -4.79
CA ALA A 76 -18.90 -1.10 -5.50
C ALA A 76 -18.25 -2.22 -4.66
N LEU A 77 -18.34 -2.12 -3.33
CA LEU A 77 -17.80 -3.08 -2.36
C LEU A 77 -18.90 -3.77 -1.55
N LEU A 78 -20.09 -3.93 -2.13
CA LEU A 78 -21.27 -4.46 -1.48
C LEU A 78 -21.02 -5.82 -0.80
N GLY A 79 -21.06 -5.85 0.54
CA GLY A 79 -20.86 -7.05 1.35
C GLY A 79 -19.42 -7.58 1.42
N VAL A 80 -18.44 -6.84 0.87
CA VAL A 80 -17.03 -7.28 0.86
C VAL A 80 -16.40 -7.12 2.25
N PRO A 81 -15.93 -8.21 2.88
CA PRO A 81 -15.21 -8.15 4.14
C PRO A 81 -13.79 -7.60 3.92
N MET A 82 -13.37 -6.63 4.74
CA MET A 82 -12.05 -6.03 4.65
C MET A 82 -11.53 -5.55 6.00
N THR A 83 -10.27 -5.16 6.04
CA THR A 83 -9.62 -4.54 7.19
C THR A 83 -9.05 -3.16 6.81
N VAL A 84 -8.69 -2.37 7.82
CA VAL A 84 -7.98 -1.10 7.64
C VAL A 84 -6.80 -1.02 8.60
N LYS A 85 -5.76 -0.32 8.20
CA LYS A 85 -4.58 -0.07 9.02
C LYS A 85 -4.97 0.56 10.37
N GLU A 86 -4.33 0.16 11.45
CA GLU A 86 -4.70 0.59 12.81
C GLU A 86 -4.64 2.11 13.00
N SER A 87 -3.86 2.80 12.20
CA SER A 87 -3.72 4.26 12.24
C SER A 87 -4.92 5.06 11.71
N TYR A 88 -5.91 4.43 11.09
CA TYR A 88 -7.15 5.10 10.69
C TYR A 88 -8.14 5.22 11.84
N ASN A 89 -8.75 6.39 11.98
CA ASN A 89 -9.88 6.56 12.87
C ASN A 89 -11.08 5.73 12.38
N VAL A 90 -11.55 4.84 13.26
CA VAL A 90 -12.82 4.14 13.14
C VAL A 90 -13.61 4.43 14.40
N ALA A 91 -14.76 5.06 14.28
CA ALA A 91 -15.56 5.49 15.43
C ALA A 91 -15.82 4.34 16.41
N GLY A 92 -15.47 4.54 17.68
CA GLY A 92 -15.64 3.56 18.75
C GLY A 92 -14.60 2.43 18.79
N LEU A 93 -13.55 2.46 17.95
CA LEU A 93 -12.42 1.52 18.03
C LEU A 93 -11.13 2.23 18.42
N PRO A 94 -10.22 1.58 19.17
CA PRO A 94 -8.92 2.15 19.50
C PRO A 94 -8.12 2.54 18.26
N THR A 95 -7.45 3.69 18.32
CA THR A 95 -6.52 4.19 17.29
C THR A 95 -5.26 4.69 17.96
N THR A 96 -4.25 3.85 18.04
CA THR A 96 -3.08 4.08 18.89
C THR A 96 -1.83 4.51 18.14
N TRP A 97 -1.78 4.30 16.81
CA TRP A 97 -0.56 4.45 16.00
C TRP A 97 0.62 3.61 16.54
N GLY A 98 0.30 2.50 17.25
CA GLY A 98 1.29 1.66 17.94
C GLY A 98 1.99 2.34 19.10
N ILE A 99 1.51 3.49 19.59
CA ILE A 99 2.11 4.31 20.64
C ILE A 99 1.41 4.00 21.96
N ALA A 100 2.16 3.53 22.97
CA ALA A 100 1.61 3.13 24.27
C ALA A 100 0.82 4.23 24.98
N ALA A 101 1.23 5.50 24.83
CA ALA A 101 0.55 6.65 25.44
C ALA A 101 -0.87 6.87 24.87
N PHE A 102 -1.17 6.33 23.70
CA PHE A 102 -2.50 6.44 23.06
C PHE A 102 -3.32 5.15 23.14
N ARG A 103 -2.96 4.22 23.99
CA ARG A 103 -3.64 2.91 24.13
C ARG A 103 -5.16 3.04 24.28
N ASP A 104 -5.61 4.05 25.03
CA ASP A 104 -7.02 4.26 25.34
C ASP A 104 -7.68 5.33 24.46
N PHE A 105 -7.00 5.80 23.42
CA PHE A 105 -7.59 6.78 22.51
C PHE A 105 -8.59 6.10 21.58
N VAL A 106 -9.86 6.52 21.67
CA VAL A 106 -10.98 6.04 20.85
C VAL A 106 -11.61 7.22 20.14
N PRO A 107 -11.49 7.31 18.80
CA PRO A 107 -12.10 8.38 18.02
C PRO A 107 -13.63 8.27 18.01
N THR A 108 -14.30 9.42 17.94
CA THR A 108 -15.77 9.51 17.84
C THR A 108 -16.28 9.53 16.39
N GLU A 109 -15.37 9.74 15.42
CA GLU A 109 -15.67 9.82 14.00
C GLU A 109 -14.80 8.89 13.18
N ASP A 110 -15.36 8.37 12.10
CA ASP A 110 -14.61 7.64 11.08
C ASP A 110 -13.72 8.58 10.26
N ALA A 111 -12.54 8.11 9.89
CA ALA A 111 -11.77 8.74 8.83
C ALA A 111 -12.58 8.83 7.52
N VAL A 112 -12.31 9.85 6.70
CA VAL A 112 -13.04 10.07 5.43
C VAL A 112 -13.02 8.81 4.55
N LEU A 113 -11.86 8.18 4.42
CA LEU A 113 -11.73 6.98 3.60
C LEU A 113 -12.48 5.77 4.18
N VAL A 114 -12.53 5.64 5.51
CA VAL A 114 -13.34 4.61 6.18
C VAL A 114 -14.83 4.84 5.91
N ARG A 115 -15.31 6.09 5.96
CA ARG A 115 -16.70 6.42 5.60
C ARG A 115 -17.01 6.07 4.13
N ARG A 116 -16.07 6.36 3.21
CA ARG A 116 -16.24 6.01 1.79
C ARG A 116 -16.34 4.51 1.56
N LEU A 117 -15.50 3.72 2.23
CA LEU A 117 -15.55 2.26 2.16
C LEU A 117 -16.87 1.72 2.69
N LYS A 118 -17.32 2.17 3.86
CA LYS A 118 -18.62 1.79 4.44
C LYS A 118 -19.78 2.19 3.53
N ALA A 119 -19.75 3.40 2.97
CA ALA A 119 -20.76 3.88 2.02
C ALA A 119 -20.80 3.07 0.72
N ALA A 120 -19.65 2.53 0.27
CA ALA A 120 -19.57 1.62 -0.86
C ALA A 120 -20.03 0.19 -0.53
N GLY A 121 -20.43 -0.08 0.71
CA GLY A 121 -20.97 -1.38 1.17
C GLY A 121 -19.92 -2.35 1.73
N ALA A 122 -18.68 -1.93 1.96
CA ALA A 122 -17.66 -2.77 2.58
C ALA A 122 -18.01 -3.10 4.04
N ILE A 123 -17.72 -4.33 4.47
CA ILE A 123 -17.89 -4.82 5.83
C ILE A 123 -16.53 -4.77 6.54
N LEU A 124 -16.40 -3.88 7.52
CA LEU A 124 -15.14 -3.70 8.24
C LEU A 124 -15.03 -4.72 9.39
N LEU A 125 -14.04 -5.64 9.30
CA LEU A 125 -13.80 -6.68 10.30
C LEU A 125 -12.93 -6.23 11.47
N GLY A 126 -12.15 -5.17 11.26
CA GLY A 126 -11.21 -4.69 12.27
C GLY A 126 -10.04 -3.92 11.68
N LYS A 127 -8.99 -3.77 12.51
CA LYS A 127 -7.80 -2.98 12.17
C LYS A 127 -6.53 -3.81 12.29
N THR A 128 -5.54 -3.51 11.43
CA THR A 128 -4.32 -4.29 11.26
C THR A 128 -3.09 -3.62 11.85
N ASN A 129 -2.14 -4.42 12.31
CA ASN A 129 -0.99 -3.97 13.09
C ASN A 129 -0.03 -3.03 12.36
N VAL A 130 0.64 -2.18 13.11
CA VAL A 130 1.57 -1.13 12.66
C VAL A 130 2.77 -1.00 13.60
N PRO A 131 3.91 -0.42 13.19
CA PRO A 131 4.94 0.03 14.13
C PRO A 131 4.56 1.36 14.80
N PRO A 132 5.23 1.74 15.92
CA PRO A 132 5.01 3.02 16.58
C PRO A 132 5.25 4.19 15.62
N SER A 133 4.31 5.15 15.62
CA SER A 133 4.35 6.33 14.72
C SER A 133 4.49 6.00 13.24
N LEU A 134 4.19 4.77 12.83
CA LEU A 134 4.36 4.25 11.47
C LEU A 134 5.82 4.32 10.95
N GLY A 135 6.80 4.34 11.87
CA GLY A 135 8.19 4.69 11.61
C GLY A 135 9.14 3.51 11.32
N ASP A 136 8.63 2.33 10.93
CA ASP A 136 9.50 1.16 10.64
C ASP A 136 8.96 0.32 9.47
N TRP A 137 9.86 -0.50 8.89
CA TRP A 137 9.55 -1.59 7.94
C TRP A 137 9.36 -2.94 8.65
N GLN A 138 8.99 -2.90 9.91
CA GLN A 138 8.45 -3.99 10.70
C GLN A 138 7.12 -3.53 11.30
N SER A 139 6.19 -4.42 11.58
CA SER A 139 4.92 -4.09 12.24
C SER A 139 4.90 -4.70 13.64
N ALA A 140 5.65 -4.06 14.54
CA ALA A 140 5.82 -4.44 15.94
C ALA A 140 5.69 -3.22 16.85
N ASN A 141 4.91 -3.32 17.93
CA ASN A 141 4.70 -2.22 18.86
C ASN A 141 4.33 -2.72 20.26
N PRO A 142 4.50 -1.87 21.32
CA PRO A 142 4.22 -2.25 22.70
C PRO A 142 2.74 -2.37 23.06
N VAL A 143 1.81 -2.00 22.16
CA VAL A 143 0.36 -2.09 22.40
C VAL A 143 -0.17 -3.44 21.94
N HIS A 144 0.21 -3.87 20.74
CA HIS A 144 -0.37 -5.01 20.05
C HIS A 144 0.63 -6.16 19.77
N GLY A 145 1.93 -5.98 20.10
CA GLY A 145 2.96 -6.98 19.84
C GLY A 145 3.48 -6.97 18.40
N VAL A 146 4.03 -8.11 17.98
CA VAL A 146 4.74 -8.29 16.70
C VAL A 146 3.85 -9.02 15.71
N THR A 147 3.79 -8.53 14.47
CA THR A 147 3.26 -9.27 13.33
C THR A 147 4.42 -9.94 12.59
N VAL A 148 4.26 -11.22 12.26
CA VAL A 148 5.25 -11.98 11.49
C VAL A 148 4.82 -12.15 10.03
N ASN A 149 5.78 -12.50 9.17
CA ASN A 149 5.51 -12.77 7.76
C ASN A 149 4.83 -14.15 7.60
N PRO A 150 3.68 -14.26 6.91
CA PRO A 150 3.01 -15.54 6.71
C PRO A 150 3.82 -16.58 5.92
N HIS A 151 4.83 -16.15 5.15
CA HIS A 151 5.71 -17.06 4.40
C HIS A 151 6.84 -17.61 5.25
N ASP A 152 7.31 -16.85 6.25
CA ASP A 152 8.35 -17.24 7.19
C ASP A 152 8.19 -16.44 8.50
N PRO A 153 7.79 -17.08 9.63
CA PRO A 153 7.52 -16.38 10.89
C PRO A 153 8.77 -15.77 11.54
N THR A 154 9.97 -16.05 11.05
CA THR A 154 11.21 -15.40 11.50
C THR A 154 11.49 -14.08 10.79
N ARG A 155 10.70 -13.75 9.77
CA ARG A 155 10.86 -12.57 8.91
C ARG A 155 9.77 -11.53 9.17
N THR A 156 10.11 -10.28 8.84
CA THR A 156 9.15 -9.17 8.89
C THR A 156 8.11 -9.29 7.77
N PRO A 157 6.83 -8.92 8.00
CA PRO A 157 5.86 -8.72 6.92
C PRO A 157 6.07 -7.38 6.20
N GLY A 158 7.08 -6.60 6.61
CA GLY A 158 7.22 -5.21 6.21
C GLY A 158 6.48 -4.26 7.14
N GLY A 159 6.52 -2.99 6.78
CA GLY A 159 5.88 -1.90 7.53
C GLY A 159 5.83 -0.61 6.70
N SER A 160 5.01 0.28 7.13
CA SER A 160 4.18 0.29 8.33
C SER A 160 2.79 -0.36 8.15
N SER A 161 2.37 -0.78 6.94
CA SER A 161 1.11 -1.51 6.70
C SER A 161 1.33 -3.03 6.68
N GLY A 162 2.23 -3.55 7.54
CA GLY A 162 2.61 -4.97 7.52
C GLY A 162 1.53 -5.91 8.03
N GLY A 163 0.74 -5.51 9.03
CA GLY A 163 -0.42 -6.29 9.46
C GLY A 163 -1.42 -6.50 8.32
N GLY A 164 -1.71 -5.44 7.54
CA GLY A 164 -2.59 -5.53 6.37
C GLY A 164 -2.05 -6.45 5.29
N ALA A 165 -0.75 -6.34 4.95
CA ALA A 165 -0.12 -7.23 3.98
C ALA A 165 -0.12 -8.70 4.44
N ALA A 166 0.14 -8.95 5.72
CA ALA A 166 0.10 -10.28 6.30
C ALA A 166 -1.32 -10.87 6.26
N ALA A 167 -2.35 -10.07 6.62
CA ALA A 167 -3.75 -10.51 6.55
C ALA A 167 -4.17 -10.86 5.11
N LEU A 168 -3.77 -10.05 4.12
CA LEU A 168 -4.00 -10.32 2.70
C LEU A 168 -3.29 -11.60 2.25
N ALA A 169 -2.01 -11.75 2.54
CA ALA A 169 -1.19 -12.89 2.13
C ALA A 169 -1.69 -14.21 2.73
N ALA A 170 -2.14 -14.17 3.98
CA ALA A 170 -2.74 -15.32 4.66
C ALA A 170 -4.19 -15.61 4.19
N GLY A 171 -4.75 -14.82 3.28
CA GLY A 171 -6.10 -15.03 2.77
C GLY A 171 -7.24 -14.65 3.72
N MET A 172 -6.97 -13.90 4.81
CA MET A 172 -7.98 -13.49 5.78
C MET A 172 -9.02 -12.56 5.16
N VAL A 173 -8.57 -11.61 4.35
CA VAL A 173 -9.40 -10.62 3.65
C VAL A 173 -8.92 -10.41 2.22
N PRO A 174 -9.75 -9.95 1.28
CA PRO A 174 -9.34 -9.64 -0.08
C PRO A 174 -8.74 -8.23 -0.22
N LEU A 175 -9.12 -7.30 0.65
CA LEU A 175 -8.83 -5.87 0.53
C LEU A 175 -8.43 -5.26 1.88
N GLU A 176 -7.51 -4.30 1.83
CA GLU A 176 -7.00 -3.54 2.98
C GLU A 176 -6.80 -2.07 2.60
N LEU A 177 -6.94 -1.16 3.57
CA LEU A 177 -6.57 0.24 3.42
C LEU A 177 -5.29 0.54 4.20
N GLY A 178 -4.19 0.80 3.49
CA GLY A 178 -2.88 1.16 4.03
C GLY A 178 -2.51 2.63 3.83
N SER A 179 -1.27 3.00 4.18
CA SER A 179 -0.69 4.33 3.93
C SER A 179 0.82 4.23 3.66
N ASP A 180 1.37 5.19 2.92
CA ASP A 180 2.77 5.15 2.44
C ASP A 180 3.41 6.55 2.47
N ILE A 181 4.57 6.67 3.09
CA ILE A 181 5.44 7.84 3.04
C ILE A 181 6.88 7.44 2.73
N GLY A 182 7.30 6.26 3.21
CA GLY A 182 8.62 5.67 3.05
C GLY A 182 8.57 4.25 2.48
N GLY A 183 7.56 3.93 1.65
CA GLY A 183 7.34 2.58 1.14
C GLY A 183 6.32 1.76 1.92
N SER A 184 5.58 2.38 2.84
CA SER A 184 4.76 1.65 3.84
C SER A 184 3.53 0.91 3.29
N ILE A 185 3.18 1.04 2.03
CA ILE A 185 2.27 0.14 1.27
C ILE A 185 3.13 -0.84 0.44
N ARG A 186 4.10 -0.29 -0.27
CA ARG A 186 4.87 -1.01 -1.30
C ARG A 186 5.78 -2.07 -0.70
N VAL A 187 6.53 -1.73 0.37
CA VAL A 187 7.45 -2.66 1.04
C VAL A 187 6.72 -3.87 1.62
N PRO A 188 5.65 -3.72 2.43
CA PRO A 188 4.91 -4.89 2.90
C PRO A 188 4.22 -5.66 1.78
N ALA A 189 3.76 -5.00 0.70
CA ALA A 189 3.24 -5.70 -0.47
C ALA A 189 4.31 -6.59 -1.13
N HIS A 190 5.53 -6.08 -1.27
CA HIS A 190 6.69 -6.83 -1.77
C HIS A 190 7.05 -8.01 -0.85
N PHE A 191 7.12 -7.81 0.47
CA PHE A 191 7.55 -8.85 1.41
C PHE A 191 6.51 -9.95 1.62
N CYS A 192 5.23 -9.63 1.44
CA CYS A 192 4.14 -10.58 1.61
C CYS A 192 3.58 -11.13 0.28
N GLY A 193 4.06 -10.65 -0.87
CA GLY A 193 3.63 -11.16 -2.17
C GLY A 193 2.19 -10.77 -2.53
N VAL A 194 1.78 -9.57 -2.16
CA VAL A 194 0.45 -9.01 -2.47
C VAL A 194 0.60 -7.72 -3.30
N PHE A 195 -0.51 -7.17 -3.77
CA PHE A 195 -0.51 -5.91 -4.51
C PHE A 195 -0.74 -4.73 -3.57
N GLY A 196 -0.02 -3.63 -3.81
CA GLY A 196 -0.18 -2.41 -3.04
C GLY A 196 -0.03 -1.17 -3.94
N HIS A 197 -0.98 -0.25 -3.85
CA HIS A 197 -0.95 0.97 -4.64
C HIS A 197 -0.72 2.20 -3.76
N LYS A 198 0.41 2.88 -3.97
CA LYS A 198 0.69 4.23 -3.48
C LYS A 198 0.15 5.23 -4.50
N PRO A 199 -0.99 5.89 -4.23
CA PRO A 199 -1.57 6.84 -5.19
C PRO A 199 -0.68 8.06 -5.45
N SER A 200 -1.04 8.81 -6.48
CA SER A 200 -0.59 10.19 -6.67
C SER A 200 -0.83 10.99 -5.40
N PHE A 201 0.13 11.88 -5.06
CA PHE A 201 0.02 12.72 -3.87
C PHE A 201 -1.25 13.56 -3.92
N ASP A 202 -1.97 13.59 -2.79
CA ASP A 202 -3.22 14.33 -2.60
C ASP A 202 -4.42 13.86 -3.44
N LEU A 203 -4.35 12.64 -4.01
CA LEU A 203 -5.47 12.03 -4.72
C LEU A 203 -6.54 11.47 -3.76
N LEU A 204 -6.11 10.96 -2.60
CA LEU A 204 -6.96 10.46 -1.53
C LEU A 204 -6.85 11.38 -0.32
N PRO A 205 -7.97 11.85 0.26
CA PRO A 205 -7.92 12.70 1.46
C PRO A 205 -7.43 11.91 2.69
N SER A 206 -6.63 12.56 3.52
CA SER A 206 -6.03 11.93 4.71
C SER A 206 -6.74 12.24 6.02
N ARG A 207 -7.83 13.03 6.03
CA ARG A 207 -8.54 13.42 7.25
C ARG A 207 -9.04 12.21 8.03
N GLY A 208 -8.64 12.12 9.31
CA GLY A 208 -8.87 10.97 10.18
C GLY A 208 -7.78 9.88 10.09
N HIS A 209 -6.68 10.16 9.34
CA HIS A 209 -5.44 9.40 9.38
C HIS A 209 -4.31 10.35 9.82
N ALA A 210 -4.30 10.67 11.11
CA ALA A 210 -3.32 11.53 11.75
C ALA A 210 -3.06 11.01 13.18
N PRO A 211 -1.87 11.26 13.77
CA PRO A 211 -1.58 10.87 15.13
C PRO A 211 -2.62 11.44 16.10
N PRO A 212 -3.03 10.70 17.16
CA PRO A 212 -3.93 11.20 18.19
C PRO A 212 -3.43 12.52 18.77
N GLY A 213 -4.35 13.46 18.99
CA GLY A 213 -4.04 14.80 19.54
C GLY A 213 -3.50 15.81 18.52
N THR A 214 -3.52 15.49 17.22
CA THR A 214 -3.24 16.44 16.13
C THR A 214 -4.53 16.87 15.45
N ASP A 215 -4.54 18.06 14.84
CA ASP A 215 -5.73 18.59 14.12
C ASP A 215 -5.94 17.97 12.73
N GLY A 216 -5.11 16.98 12.36
CA GLY A 216 -5.26 16.25 11.13
C GLY A 216 -4.89 17.02 9.87
N ALA A 217 -4.04 18.05 9.98
CA ALA A 217 -3.44 18.68 8.81
C ALA A 217 -2.72 17.63 7.95
N GLY A 218 -2.89 17.71 6.64
CA GLY A 218 -2.23 16.81 5.70
C GLY A 218 -0.71 16.82 5.87
N ILE A 219 -0.08 15.65 5.89
CA ILE A 219 1.36 15.50 5.99
C ILE A 219 1.92 15.40 4.57
N ASP A 220 2.85 16.30 4.22
CA ASP A 220 3.57 16.23 2.96
C ASP A 220 4.19 14.85 2.74
N LEU A 221 4.30 14.41 1.47
CA LEU A 221 4.78 13.10 1.03
C LEU A 221 3.89 11.91 1.38
N ALA A 222 3.13 11.95 2.49
CA ALA A 222 2.28 10.86 2.94
C ALA A 222 1.04 10.70 2.04
N VAL A 223 0.68 9.46 1.76
CA VAL A 223 -0.54 9.11 1.05
C VAL A 223 -1.23 7.92 1.71
N CYS A 224 -2.56 7.90 1.63
CA CYS A 224 -3.38 6.72 1.88
C CYS A 224 -3.51 5.91 0.59
N GLY A 225 -3.69 4.58 0.67
CA GLY A 225 -3.88 3.79 -0.54
C GLY A 225 -4.28 2.35 -0.27
N PRO A 226 -4.89 1.67 -1.26
CA PRO A 226 -5.36 0.30 -1.14
C PRO A 226 -4.22 -0.73 -1.27
N MET A 227 -4.42 -1.85 -0.59
CA MET A 227 -3.67 -3.09 -0.77
C MET A 227 -4.65 -4.24 -1.02
N ALA A 228 -4.29 -5.21 -1.84
CA ALA A 228 -5.21 -6.28 -2.24
C ALA A 228 -4.47 -7.57 -2.61
N ARG A 229 -5.19 -8.69 -2.59
CA ARG A 229 -4.69 -9.98 -3.11
C ARG A 229 -4.66 -10.04 -4.64
N ARG A 230 -5.52 -9.25 -5.30
CA ARG A 230 -5.64 -9.18 -6.75
C ARG A 230 -5.42 -7.75 -7.23
N ALA A 231 -4.67 -7.58 -8.30
CA ALA A 231 -4.36 -6.24 -8.82
C ALA A 231 -5.63 -5.47 -9.24
N GLY A 232 -6.66 -6.16 -9.75
CA GLY A 232 -7.91 -5.54 -10.17
C GLY A 232 -8.66 -4.84 -9.03
N ASP A 233 -8.55 -5.34 -7.80
CA ASP A 233 -9.19 -4.78 -6.63
C ASP A 233 -8.59 -3.43 -6.20
N LEU A 234 -7.35 -3.14 -6.62
CA LEU A 234 -6.75 -1.81 -6.41
C LEU A 234 -7.48 -0.72 -7.20
N ASP A 235 -7.88 -0.98 -8.45
CA ASP A 235 -8.63 0.00 -9.25
C ASP A 235 -10.06 0.17 -8.73
N LEU A 236 -10.70 -0.93 -8.31
CA LEU A 236 -12.00 -0.92 -7.67
C LEU A 236 -11.98 -0.04 -6.40
N ALA A 237 -11.01 -0.27 -5.52
CA ALA A 237 -10.85 0.51 -4.29
C ALA A 237 -10.47 1.96 -4.58
N LEU A 238 -9.59 2.22 -5.55
CA LEU A 238 -9.22 3.57 -5.97
C LEU A 238 -10.46 4.36 -6.42
N GLY A 239 -11.35 3.73 -7.19
CA GLY A 239 -12.60 4.34 -7.64
C GLY A 239 -13.54 4.74 -6.50
N VAL A 240 -13.50 4.02 -5.37
CA VAL A 240 -14.28 4.35 -4.15
C VAL A 240 -13.61 5.44 -3.33
N LEU A 241 -12.28 5.39 -3.22
CA LEU A 241 -11.51 6.17 -2.25
C LEU A 241 -11.10 7.55 -2.78
N ALA A 242 -10.81 7.68 -4.09
CA ALA A 242 -10.24 8.88 -4.67
C ALA A 242 -11.22 10.04 -4.79
N GLY A 243 -10.68 11.26 -4.76
CA GLY A 243 -11.45 12.50 -4.95
C GLY A 243 -11.42 13.43 -3.74
N PRO A 244 -11.85 14.69 -3.93
CA PRO A 244 -11.79 15.74 -2.93
C PRO A 244 -12.67 15.47 -1.71
N ASP A 245 -12.34 16.11 -0.57
CA ASP A 245 -13.10 16.06 0.68
C ASP A 245 -13.54 17.46 1.13
N GLY A 246 -14.54 17.53 1.99
CA GLY A 246 -15.02 18.78 2.58
C GLY A 246 -15.42 19.81 1.52
N ASP A 247 -14.93 21.03 1.69
CA ASP A 247 -15.28 22.17 0.83
C ASP A 247 -14.79 22.02 -0.62
N GLU A 248 -13.68 21.30 -0.83
CA GLU A 248 -13.16 21.04 -2.17
C GLU A 248 -14.13 20.23 -3.02
N ALA A 249 -14.91 19.32 -2.40
CA ALA A 249 -15.93 18.53 -3.09
C ALA A 249 -17.08 19.37 -3.68
N ASN A 250 -17.23 20.61 -3.26
CA ASN A 250 -18.20 21.55 -3.85
C ASN A 250 -17.74 22.06 -5.21
N GLY A 251 -16.40 22.29 -5.38
CA GLY A 251 -15.82 22.91 -6.56
C GLY A 251 -15.14 21.94 -7.53
N TYR A 252 -14.67 20.79 -7.04
CA TYR A 252 -13.87 19.85 -7.84
C TYR A 252 -14.58 18.53 -8.08
N ARG A 253 -14.32 17.94 -9.26
CA ARG A 253 -14.70 16.58 -9.60
C ARG A 253 -13.45 15.88 -10.11
N LEU A 254 -13.22 14.66 -9.62
CA LEU A 254 -12.12 13.84 -10.08
C LEU A 254 -12.50 13.12 -11.36
N ASP A 255 -11.66 13.29 -12.39
CA ASP A 255 -11.71 12.51 -13.63
C ASP A 255 -10.32 11.98 -13.93
N LEU A 256 -10.04 10.76 -13.47
CA LEU A 256 -8.76 10.10 -13.71
C LEU A 256 -8.71 9.56 -15.14
N PRO A 257 -7.61 9.80 -15.87
CA PRO A 257 -7.46 9.28 -17.21
C PRO A 257 -7.49 7.75 -17.23
N ALA A 258 -7.98 7.19 -18.34
CA ALA A 258 -7.82 5.77 -18.63
C ALA A 258 -6.34 5.37 -18.66
N PRO A 259 -6.01 4.08 -18.50
CA PRO A 259 -4.64 3.60 -18.66
C PRO A 259 -4.05 4.03 -20.00
N ARG A 260 -2.80 4.51 -20.01
CA ARG A 260 -2.12 4.98 -21.23
C ARG A 260 -1.99 3.88 -22.28
N VAL A 261 -1.74 2.66 -21.81
CA VAL A 261 -1.56 1.49 -22.65
C VAL A 261 -2.44 0.37 -22.09
N PRO A 262 -3.48 -0.06 -22.81
CA PRO A 262 -4.39 -1.10 -22.33
C PRO A 262 -3.79 -2.51 -22.36
N THR A 263 -2.70 -2.70 -23.11
CA THR A 263 -1.98 -3.98 -23.29
C THR A 263 -0.48 -3.78 -23.12
N ILE A 264 0.27 -4.87 -22.99
CA ILE A 264 1.75 -4.82 -22.91
C ILE A 264 2.35 -4.48 -24.29
N ASP A 265 1.69 -4.85 -25.38
CA ASP A 265 2.17 -4.52 -26.72
C ASP A 265 2.29 -3.01 -26.94
N GLY A 266 3.49 -2.58 -27.34
CA GLY A 266 3.84 -1.19 -27.54
C GLY A 266 4.16 -0.40 -26.25
N LEU A 267 4.05 -0.99 -25.05
CA LEU A 267 4.40 -0.35 -23.78
C LEU A 267 5.86 0.11 -23.75
N ARG A 268 6.11 1.36 -23.40
CA ARG A 268 7.46 1.96 -23.29
C ARG A 268 7.88 1.98 -21.82
N VAL A 269 8.90 1.20 -21.48
CA VAL A 269 9.36 0.97 -20.12
C VAL A 269 10.78 1.49 -19.95
N LEU A 270 11.03 2.24 -18.88
CA LEU A 270 12.38 2.45 -18.36
C LEU A 270 12.59 1.51 -17.17
N LEU A 271 13.55 0.60 -17.25
CA LEU A 271 13.92 -0.30 -16.18
C LEU A 271 15.12 0.27 -15.41
N LEU A 272 14.93 0.53 -14.12
CA LEU A 272 15.96 1.01 -13.20
C LEU A 272 16.24 -0.06 -12.14
N ASP A 273 17.23 -0.90 -12.38
CA ASP A 273 17.69 -1.97 -11.46
C ASP A 273 18.87 -1.54 -10.58
N THR A 274 19.35 -0.31 -10.75
CA THR A 274 20.43 0.32 -9.97
C THR A 274 20.01 1.71 -9.50
N HIS A 275 20.52 2.10 -8.32
CA HIS A 275 20.35 3.43 -7.74
C HIS A 275 21.65 3.89 -7.10
N PRO A 276 22.10 5.15 -7.27
CA PRO A 276 23.40 5.62 -6.73
C PRO A 276 23.47 5.62 -5.19
N SER A 277 22.32 5.57 -4.50
CA SER A 277 22.23 5.62 -3.03
C SER A 277 21.66 4.33 -2.41
N ALA A 278 21.35 3.31 -3.19
CA ALA A 278 20.82 2.04 -2.67
C ALA A 278 21.27 0.87 -3.55
N ARG A 279 21.48 -0.29 -2.90
CA ARG A 279 21.76 -1.54 -3.59
C ARG A 279 20.53 -2.44 -3.60
N ALA A 280 20.46 -3.31 -4.61
CA ALA A 280 19.58 -4.46 -4.62
C ALA A 280 20.43 -5.73 -4.78
N ASP A 281 20.03 -6.83 -4.14
CA ASP A 281 20.69 -8.13 -4.25
C ASP A 281 20.48 -8.79 -5.62
N ALA A 282 21.26 -9.81 -5.92
CA ALA A 282 21.20 -10.51 -7.19
C ALA A 282 19.81 -11.13 -7.45
N PRO A 283 19.15 -11.81 -6.49
CA PRO A 283 17.79 -12.34 -6.72
C PRO A 283 16.77 -11.29 -7.09
N THR A 284 16.81 -10.10 -6.46
CA THR A 284 15.91 -8.99 -6.78
C THR A 284 16.15 -8.45 -8.18
N ARG A 285 17.42 -8.24 -8.58
CA ARG A 285 17.76 -7.79 -9.93
C ARG A 285 17.40 -8.81 -11.00
N GLU A 286 17.66 -10.10 -10.74
CA GLU A 286 17.30 -11.19 -11.65
C GLU A 286 15.80 -11.28 -11.88
N ALA A 287 15.00 -11.19 -10.83
CA ALA A 287 13.54 -11.18 -10.92
C ALA A 287 13.03 -10.04 -11.84
N LEU A 288 13.63 -8.84 -11.72
CA LEU A 288 13.32 -7.70 -12.60
C LEU A 288 13.75 -7.96 -14.05
N HIS A 289 14.89 -8.58 -14.28
CA HIS A 289 15.38 -8.90 -15.62
C HIS A 289 14.51 -9.97 -16.30
N LEU A 290 14.07 -10.98 -15.55
CA LEU A 290 13.14 -12.00 -16.05
C LEU A 290 11.80 -11.37 -16.41
N LEU A 291 11.23 -10.51 -15.54
CA LEU A 291 10.03 -9.76 -15.88
C LEU A 291 10.21 -8.93 -17.15
N ALA A 292 11.34 -8.24 -17.29
CA ALA A 292 11.64 -7.44 -18.46
C ALA A 292 11.67 -8.30 -19.74
N GLY A 293 12.23 -9.50 -19.67
CA GLY A 293 12.22 -10.48 -20.76
C GLY A 293 10.80 -10.94 -21.14
N ASP A 294 9.95 -11.17 -20.12
CA ASP A 294 8.54 -11.52 -20.33
C ASP A 294 7.79 -10.37 -21.04
N LEU A 295 7.94 -9.15 -20.54
CA LEU A 295 7.29 -7.97 -21.14
C LEU A 295 7.75 -7.73 -22.59
N VAL A 296 9.03 -7.95 -22.91
CA VAL A 296 9.54 -7.84 -24.29
C VAL A 296 8.91 -8.90 -25.20
N ARG A 297 8.72 -10.13 -24.70
CA ARG A 297 8.03 -11.18 -25.49
C ARG A 297 6.58 -10.84 -25.79
N GLU A 298 5.94 -10.06 -24.90
CA GLU A 298 4.59 -9.53 -25.09
C GLU A 298 4.55 -8.20 -25.88
N GLY A 299 5.68 -7.75 -26.43
CA GLY A 299 5.75 -6.58 -27.33
C GLY A 299 6.13 -5.26 -26.66
N ALA A 300 6.53 -5.23 -25.38
CA ALA A 300 7.03 -4.02 -24.73
C ALA A 300 8.41 -3.61 -25.26
N ARG A 301 8.69 -2.30 -25.19
CA ARG A 301 10.01 -1.71 -25.48
C ARG A 301 10.65 -1.30 -24.15
N ILE A 302 11.81 -1.86 -23.84
CA ILE A 302 12.49 -1.63 -22.57
C ILE A 302 13.83 -0.93 -22.81
N GLU A 303 14.00 0.22 -22.17
CA GLU A 303 15.27 0.93 -22.06
C GLU A 303 15.79 0.84 -20.61
N ARG A 304 17.12 0.88 -20.43
CA ARG A 304 17.78 0.78 -19.11
C ARG A 304 18.45 2.08 -18.69
N SER A 305 18.39 3.10 -19.52
CA SER A 305 18.93 4.44 -19.23
C SER A 305 18.18 5.49 -20.02
N SER A 306 18.18 6.73 -19.52
CA SER A 306 17.59 7.87 -20.23
C SER A 306 18.29 9.15 -19.80
N ALA A 307 18.61 10.01 -20.75
CA ALA A 307 19.11 11.35 -20.48
C ALA A 307 18.05 12.28 -19.84
N LEU A 308 16.78 11.88 -19.88
CA LEU A 308 15.66 12.58 -19.26
C LEU A 308 15.49 12.23 -17.76
N LEU A 309 16.22 11.21 -17.26
CA LEU A 309 16.12 10.81 -15.86
C LEU A 309 16.74 11.88 -14.97
N THR A 310 16.01 12.29 -13.94
CA THR A 310 16.52 13.22 -12.91
C THR A 310 17.72 12.62 -12.17
N GLU A 311 18.58 13.47 -11.59
CA GLU A 311 19.73 13.03 -10.79
C GLU A 311 19.24 12.40 -9.46
N LEU A 312 19.24 11.07 -9.40
CA LEU A 312 18.60 10.29 -8.32
C LEU A 312 19.24 10.47 -6.95
N ALA A 313 20.56 10.66 -6.86
CA ALA A 313 21.24 10.87 -5.58
C ALA A 313 20.80 12.17 -4.89
N GLY A 314 20.65 13.25 -5.65
CA GLY A 314 20.14 14.52 -5.14
C GLY A 314 18.65 14.46 -4.80
N VAL A 315 17.86 13.71 -5.57
CA VAL A 315 16.47 13.42 -5.24
C VAL A 315 16.37 12.70 -3.91
N HIS A 316 17.19 11.66 -3.70
CA HIS A 316 17.22 10.91 -2.45
C HIS A 316 17.59 11.78 -1.25
N ARG A 317 18.66 12.60 -1.36
CA ARG A 317 19.06 13.53 -0.28
C ARG A 317 17.93 14.50 0.09
N ALA A 318 17.28 15.12 -0.90
CA ALA A 318 16.18 16.05 -0.67
C ALA A 318 14.95 15.34 -0.07
N TYR A 319 14.65 14.13 -0.54
CA TYR A 319 13.58 13.31 0.01
C TYR A 319 13.81 12.96 1.48
N VAL A 320 14.99 12.44 1.83
CA VAL A 320 15.32 12.08 3.21
C VAL A 320 15.27 13.31 4.13
N GLN A 321 15.82 14.46 3.70
CA GLN A 321 15.76 15.69 4.48
C GLN A 321 14.31 16.14 4.71
N MET A 322 13.45 16.11 3.69
CA MET A 322 12.04 16.44 3.82
C MET A 322 11.30 15.44 4.73
N LEU A 323 11.52 14.14 4.53
CA LEU A 323 10.93 13.06 5.33
C LEU A 323 11.29 13.20 6.81
N MET A 324 12.59 13.38 7.12
CA MET A 324 13.04 13.52 8.51
C MET A 324 12.48 14.78 9.18
N THR A 325 12.24 15.85 8.43
CA THR A 325 11.62 17.07 8.94
C THR A 325 10.16 16.87 9.29
N ILE A 326 9.37 16.29 8.38
CA ILE A 326 7.92 16.15 8.58
C ILE A 326 7.56 15.07 9.60
N THR A 327 8.35 14.01 9.74
CA THR A 327 8.10 12.93 10.72
C THR A 327 8.36 13.36 12.17
N THR A 328 8.97 14.53 12.40
CA THR A 328 9.11 15.10 13.75
C THR A 328 7.87 15.86 14.23
N TYR A 329 6.90 16.10 13.36
CA TYR A 329 5.67 16.88 13.67
C TYR A 329 5.95 18.23 14.37
N GLY A 330 7.02 18.90 13.96
CA GLY A 330 7.43 20.16 14.56
C GLY A 330 8.17 20.06 15.91
N ALA A 331 8.36 18.84 16.43
CA ALA A 331 9.17 18.57 17.62
C ALA A 331 10.52 17.97 17.18
N PRO A 332 11.62 18.72 17.19
CA PRO A 332 12.89 18.26 16.60
C PRO A 332 13.53 17.07 17.32
N GLY A 333 13.14 16.77 18.56
CA GLY A 333 13.60 15.58 19.28
C GLY A 333 15.13 15.45 19.37
N GLY A 334 15.86 16.57 19.46
CA GLY A 334 17.33 16.58 19.47
C GLY A 334 17.99 16.52 18.10
N ARG A 335 17.23 16.55 17.00
CA ARG A 335 17.73 16.66 15.62
C ARG A 335 17.94 18.13 15.24
N GLU A 336 18.82 18.39 14.28
CA GLU A 336 18.97 19.71 13.67
C GLU A 336 17.67 20.14 13.02
N VAL A 337 17.21 21.35 13.35
CA VAL A 337 15.99 21.94 12.82
C VAL A 337 16.34 22.66 11.54
N ILE A 338 15.71 22.32 10.43
CA ILE A 338 15.86 23.09 9.21
C ILE A 338 15.11 24.43 9.33
N SER A 339 15.63 25.46 8.67
CA SER A 339 14.96 26.76 8.60
C SER A 339 13.72 26.69 7.70
N ALA A 340 12.81 27.65 7.84
CA ALA A 340 11.69 27.81 6.90
C ALA A 340 12.23 28.05 5.46
N HIS A 341 13.38 28.68 5.31
CA HIS A 341 14.01 28.90 4.01
C HIS A 341 14.46 27.59 3.37
N ASP A 342 15.07 26.69 4.14
CA ASP A 342 15.43 25.34 3.67
C ASP A 342 14.21 24.53 3.27
N TRP A 343 13.12 24.64 4.05
CA TRP A 343 11.85 24.02 3.68
C TRP A 343 11.33 24.51 2.33
N PHE A 344 11.33 25.83 2.08
CA PHE A 344 10.94 26.37 0.78
C PHE A 344 11.85 25.86 -0.36
N ASN A 345 13.14 25.72 -0.11
CA ASN A 345 14.07 25.16 -1.09
C ASN A 345 13.73 23.69 -1.42
N LEU A 346 13.36 22.89 -0.42
CA LEU A 346 12.90 21.49 -0.63
C LEU A 346 11.61 21.45 -1.45
N VAL A 347 10.63 22.30 -1.17
CA VAL A 347 9.37 22.39 -1.93
C VAL A 347 9.64 22.80 -3.39
N GLN A 348 10.53 23.78 -3.61
CA GLN A 348 10.97 24.18 -4.95
C GLN A 348 11.67 23.03 -5.69
N ARG A 349 12.57 22.31 -5.01
CA ARG A 349 13.25 21.14 -5.56
C ARG A 349 12.26 20.06 -5.95
N ARG A 350 11.27 19.77 -5.09
CA ARG A 350 10.19 18.82 -5.36
C ARG A 350 9.41 19.18 -6.62
N ALA A 351 9.04 20.47 -6.76
CA ALA A 351 8.33 20.96 -7.94
C ALA A 351 9.17 20.83 -9.22
N LYS A 352 10.49 21.07 -9.15
CA LYS A 352 11.42 20.85 -10.26
C LYS A 352 11.47 19.37 -10.65
N VAL A 353 11.68 18.48 -9.68
CA VAL A 353 11.76 17.02 -9.90
C VAL A 353 10.47 16.51 -10.52
N ARG A 354 9.28 16.98 -10.09
CA ARG A 354 8.00 16.63 -10.73
C ARG A 354 7.96 17.02 -12.21
N ARG A 355 8.52 18.18 -12.61
CA ARG A 355 8.61 18.57 -14.03
C ARG A 355 9.57 17.70 -14.81
N GLU A 356 10.71 17.31 -14.21
CA GLU A 356 11.69 16.39 -14.83
C GLU A 356 11.04 15.01 -15.09
N TRP A 357 10.31 14.47 -14.12
CA TRP A 357 9.54 13.23 -14.30
C TRP A 357 8.44 13.36 -15.36
N ARG A 358 7.78 14.51 -15.46
CA ARG A 358 6.81 14.75 -16.55
C ARG A 358 7.47 14.67 -17.93
N ALA A 359 8.67 15.22 -18.08
CA ALA A 359 9.43 15.13 -19.32
C ALA A 359 9.82 13.65 -19.63
N LEU A 360 10.25 12.89 -18.61
CA LEU A 360 10.53 11.46 -18.73
C LEU A 360 9.29 10.70 -19.22
N PHE A 361 8.13 10.93 -18.63
CA PHE A 361 6.87 10.25 -18.99
C PHE A 361 6.25 10.72 -20.32
N ALA A 362 6.87 11.65 -21.03
CA ALA A 362 6.57 11.87 -22.43
C ALA A 362 7.22 10.80 -23.35
N ALA A 363 8.37 10.25 -22.92
CA ALA A 363 9.08 9.19 -23.63
C ALA A 363 8.69 7.79 -23.17
N PHE A 364 8.35 7.62 -21.90
CA PHE A 364 8.02 6.32 -21.26
C PHE A 364 6.60 6.34 -20.71
N ASP A 365 5.98 5.17 -20.65
CA ASP A 365 4.65 5.00 -20.05
C ASP A 365 4.76 4.67 -18.55
N VAL A 366 5.78 3.88 -18.18
CA VAL A 366 6.08 3.48 -16.81
C VAL A 366 7.60 3.39 -16.57
N VAL A 367 7.97 3.47 -15.29
CA VAL A 367 9.32 3.10 -14.81
C VAL A 367 9.17 1.88 -13.90
N LEU A 368 10.00 0.85 -14.12
CA LEU A 368 10.10 -0.32 -13.27
C LEU A 368 11.35 -0.23 -12.41
N ALA A 369 11.23 -0.54 -11.12
CA ALA A 369 12.35 -0.52 -10.18
C ALA A 369 12.13 -1.52 -9.04
N PRO A 370 13.18 -1.88 -8.26
CA PRO A 370 12.98 -2.58 -7.01
C PRO A 370 12.03 -1.83 -6.07
N VAL A 371 11.21 -2.55 -5.33
CA VAL A 371 10.46 -1.98 -4.20
C VAL A 371 11.40 -1.79 -3.01
N PHE A 372 12.24 -2.79 -2.80
CA PHE A 372 13.25 -2.90 -1.76
C PHE A 372 14.44 -3.70 -2.31
N GLY A 373 15.62 -3.57 -1.72
CA GLY A 373 16.83 -4.18 -2.24
C GLY A 373 16.99 -5.67 -1.95
N THR A 374 16.08 -6.28 -1.21
CA THR A 374 16.09 -7.72 -0.89
C THR A 374 14.68 -8.18 -0.52
N ALA A 375 14.43 -9.48 -0.50
CA ALA A 375 13.24 -10.08 0.08
C ALA A 375 13.15 -9.77 1.60
N ALA A 376 12.07 -10.23 2.27
CA ALA A 376 11.83 -9.94 3.68
C ALA A 376 13.04 -10.27 4.58
N PHE A 377 13.53 -9.31 5.33
CA PHE A 377 14.66 -9.46 6.25
C PHE A 377 14.20 -10.06 7.59
N PRO A 378 15.14 -10.64 8.40
CA PRO A 378 14.83 -11.17 9.73
C PRO A 378 14.28 -10.10 10.67
N LEU A 379 13.34 -10.47 11.53
CA LEU A 379 12.87 -9.59 12.61
C LEU A 379 14.04 -9.16 13.51
N THR A 380 14.01 -7.92 14.00
CA THR A 380 15.03 -7.35 14.87
C THR A 380 14.41 -6.47 15.94
N ASP A 381 14.98 -6.53 17.15
CA ASP A 381 14.62 -5.67 18.28
C ASP A 381 15.41 -4.36 18.33
N GLU A 382 16.40 -4.16 17.42
CA GLU A 382 17.16 -2.90 17.35
C GLU A 382 16.27 -1.76 16.86
N PRO A 383 15.94 -0.76 17.71
CA PRO A 383 15.01 0.32 17.34
C PRO A 383 15.66 1.39 16.46
N VAL A 384 16.99 1.48 16.45
CA VAL A 384 17.73 2.57 15.81
C VAL A 384 18.14 2.17 14.40
N TRP A 385 17.54 2.80 13.38
CA TRP A 385 17.80 2.49 11.97
C TRP A 385 19.29 2.56 11.58
N SER A 386 20.04 3.53 12.08
CA SER A 386 21.47 3.68 11.77
C SER A 386 22.34 2.58 12.34
N LYS A 387 21.84 1.75 13.25
CA LYS A 387 22.53 0.56 13.78
C LYS A 387 22.13 -0.72 13.05
N ARG A 388 21.12 -0.67 12.18
CA ARG A 388 20.68 -1.81 11.38
C ARG A 388 21.45 -1.88 10.07
N SER A 389 21.75 -3.08 9.61
CA SER A 389 22.28 -3.34 8.28
C SER A 389 21.54 -4.50 7.62
N LEU A 390 21.53 -4.50 6.30
CA LEU A 390 21.06 -5.59 5.46
C LEU A 390 22.27 -6.28 4.84
N LEU A 391 22.20 -7.58 4.63
CA LEU A 391 23.18 -8.31 3.82
C LEU A 391 22.64 -8.42 2.40
N LEU A 392 23.31 -7.77 1.45
CA LEU A 392 22.97 -7.78 0.03
C LEU A 392 24.14 -8.42 -0.73
N ASP A 393 23.92 -9.58 -1.33
CA ASP A 393 24.97 -10.39 -1.97
C ASP A 393 26.15 -10.69 -1.01
N GLY A 394 25.87 -10.92 0.27
CA GLY A 394 26.89 -11.18 1.31
C GLY A 394 27.57 -9.92 1.87
N GLU A 395 27.30 -8.74 1.35
CA GLU A 395 27.93 -7.48 1.76
C GLU A 395 26.97 -6.62 2.60
N PRO A 396 27.44 -5.99 3.69
CA PRO A 396 26.63 -5.06 4.48
C PRO A 396 26.18 -3.85 3.68
N SER A 397 24.91 -3.45 3.85
CA SER A 397 24.32 -2.23 3.31
C SER A 397 23.55 -1.53 4.42
N ALA A 398 23.65 -0.20 4.51
CA ALA A 398 22.92 0.55 5.52
C ALA A 398 21.40 0.41 5.31
N PHE A 399 20.69 0.13 6.39
CA PHE A 399 19.23 -0.10 6.36
C PHE A 399 18.46 1.08 5.74
N GLY A 400 18.82 2.30 6.13
CA GLY A 400 18.19 3.53 5.67
C GLY A 400 18.38 3.84 4.18
N ASP A 401 19.40 3.26 3.52
CA ASP A 401 19.65 3.46 2.09
C ASP A 401 18.47 2.99 1.24
N GLN A 402 17.71 2.02 1.74
CA GLN A 402 16.53 1.46 1.05
C GLN A 402 15.41 2.48 0.85
N LEU A 403 15.40 3.58 1.59
CA LEU A 403 14.52 4.73 1.34
C LEU A 403 14.68 5.30 -0.08
N ALA A 404 15.83 5.08 -0.73
CA ALA A 404 16.08 5.57 -2.08
C ALA A 404 15.10 4.98 -3.11
N TRP A 405 14.76 3.71 -3.01
CA TRP A 405 13.79 3.07 -3.90
C TRP A 405 12.39 3.67 -3.73
N SER A 406 11.93 3.80 -2.49
CA SER A 406 10.63 4.40 -2.21
C SER A 406 10.58 5.89 -2.58
N GLY A 407 11.70 6.60 -2.36
CA GLY A 407 11.83 8.04 -2.57
C GLY A 407 11.64 8.49 -4.01
N MET A 408 12.00 7.63 -5.00
CA MET A 408 11.83 7.97 -6.42
C MET A 408 10.41 8.42 -6.76
N ALA A 409 9.41 7.65 -6.34
CA ALA A 409 8.01 8.00 -6.56
C ALA A 409 7.50 8.99 -5.51
N THR A 410 7.87 8.82 -4.23
CA THR A 410 7.29 9.59 -3.13
C THR A 410 7.66 11.07 -3.21
N PHE A 411 8.93 11.40 -3.44
CA PHE A 411 9.36 12.81 -3.45
C PHE A 411 8.66 13.63 -4.53
N ALA A 412 8.51 13.07 -5.74
CA ALA A 412 7.79 13.72 -6.82
C ALA A 412 6.25 13.63 -6.69
N GLY A 413 5.74 12.85 -5.74
CA GLY A 413 4.30 12.63 -5.54
C GLY A 413 3.67 11.74 -6.62
N LEU A 414 4.44 10.90 -7.31
CA LEU A 414 3.98 10.04 -8.40
C LEU A 414 3.23 8.81 -7.88
N PRO A 415 2.29 8.25 -8.64
CA PRO A 415 1.69 6.96 -8.31
C PRO A 415 2.71 5.84 -8.48
N ALA A 416 2.63 4.83 -7.61
CA ALA A 416 3.45 3.63 -7.73
C ALA A 416 2.68 2.39 -7.22
N THR A 417 2.66 1.34 -8.05
CA THR A 417 2.04 0.05 -7.68
C THR A 417 3.12 -0.99 -7.45
N ALA A 418 3.10 -1.65 -6.28
CA ALA A 418 3.90 -2.84 -6.04
C ALA A 418 3.12 -4.07 -6.52
N ALA A 419 3.80 -4.93 -7.28
CA ALA A 419 3.24 -6.18 -7.79
C ALA A 419 4.23 -7.34 -7.55
N PRO A 420 3.79 -8.50 -7.06
CA PRO A 420 4.66 -9.68 -6.90
C PRO A 420 5.08 -10.21 -8.28
N ILE A 421 6.36 -10.56 -8.43
CA ILE A 421 6.91 -11.02 -9.71
C ILE A 421 7.68 -12.33 -9.64
N ALA A 422 8.23 -12.68 -8.48
CA ALA A 422 9.04 -13.88 -8.29
C ALA A 422 9.08 -14.30 -6.80
N LYS A 423 9.84 -15.34 -6.54
CA LYS A 423 10.29 -15.72 -5.19
C LYS A 423 11.80 -15.78 -5.14
N SER A 424 12.37 -15.45 -3.98
CA SER A 424 13.78 -15.63 -3.69
C SER A 424 14.14 -17.13 -3.64
N PRO A 425 15.44 -17.50 -3.61
CA PRO A 425 15.86 -18.88 -3.42
C PRO A 425 15.30 -19.50 -2.12
N GLU A 426 15.04 -18.69 -1.09
CA GLU A 426 14.44 -19.11 0.18
C GLU A 426 12.92 -19.20 0.13
N GLY A 427 12.29 -18.95 -1.03
CA GLY A 427 10.84 -19.01 -1.21
C GLY A 427 10.08 -17.74 -0.81
N LEU A 428 10.78 -16.67 -0.40
CA LEU A 428 10.16 -15.40 -0.03
C LEU A 428 9.77 -14.57 -1.25
N PRO A 429 8.63 -13.86 -1.22
CA PRO A 429 8.18 -13.04 -2.36
C PRO A 429 9.17 -11.93 -2.72
N ILE A 430 9.24 -11.64 -4.02
CA ILE A 430 9.91 -10.49 -4.61
C ILE A 430 8.90 -9.74 -5.48
N GLY A 431 8.80 -8.42 -5.31
CA GLY A 431 7.92 -7.56 -6.08
C GLY A 431 8.67 -6.51 -6.89
N VAL A 432 8.00 -5.95 -7.89
CA VAL A 432 8.44 -4.79 -8.67
C VAL A 432 7.64 -3.56 -8.27
N GLN A 433 8.27 -2.39 -8.28
CA GLN A 433 7.61 -1.09 -8.19
C GLN A 433 7.37 -0.55 -9.60
N ILE A 434 6.10 -0.32 -9.95
CA ILE A 434 5.64 0.25 -11.22
C ILE A 434 5.33 1.72 -10.96
N ILE A 435 6.18 2.65 -11.39
CA ILE A 435 6.00 4.09 -11.20
C ILE A 435 5.37 4.69 -12.46
N GLY A 436 4.33 5.50 -12.30
CA GLY A 436 3.62 6.16 -13.39
C GLY A 436 3.70 7.69 -13.33
N ALA A 437 3.20 8.35 -14.37
CA ALA A 437 3.05 9.79 -14.40
C ALA A 437 2.03 10.26 -13.34
N PHE A 438 2.20 11.47 -12.84
CA PHE A 438 1.29 12.07 -11.85
C PHE A 438 -0.16 12.03 -12.36
N LEU A 439 -1.09 11.54 -11.53
CA LEU A 439 -2.51 11.29 -11.82
C LEU A 439 -2.78 10.21 -12.90
N HIS A 440 -1.77 9.42 -13.27
CA HIS A 440 -1.96 8.23 -14.11
C HIS A 440 -1.94 6.93 -13.29
N ASP A 441 -2.57 6.95 -12.14
CA ASP A 441 -2.65 5.85 -11.18
C ASP A 441 -3.16 4.55 -11.83
N ARG A 442 -4.21 4.65 -12.65
CA ARG A 442 -4.78 3.51 -13.38
C ARG A 442 -3.80 2.85 -14.36
N THR A 443 -2.81 3.58 -14.88
CA THR A 443 -1.78 3.00 -15.74
C THR A 443 -0.90 2.01 -14.99
N THR A 444 -0.47 2.36 -13.78
CA THR A 444 0.37 1.48 -12.95
C THR A 444 -0.38 0.25 -12.46
N ILE A 445 -1.67 0.42 -12.11
CA ILE A 445 -2.55 -0.70 -11.71
C ILE A 445 -2.85 -1.61 -12.89
N ALA A 446 -3.11 -1.05 -14.09
CA ALA A 446 -3.36 -1.84 -15.29
C ALA A 446 -2.17 -2.73 -15.65
N LEU A 447 -0.94 -2.20 -15.58
CA LEU A 447 0.25 -3.03 -15.79
C LEU A 447 0.42 -4.09 -14.70
N ALA A 448 0.11 -3.78 -13.42
CA ALA A 448 0.13 -4.78 -12.36
C ALA A 448 -0.85 -5.94 -12.64
N ARG A 449 -2.05 -5.66 -13.18
CA ARG A 449 -3.01 -6.70 -13.61
C ARG A 449 -2.47 -7.56 -14.77
N GLN A 450 -1.78 -6.95 -15.72
CA GLN A 450 -1.18 -7.68 -16.84
C GLN A 450 -0.03 -8.57 -16.35
N ILE A 451 0.80 -8.08 -15.41
CA ILE A 451 1.86 -8.87 -14.74
C ILE A 451 1.22 -10.04 -13.95
N GLU A 452 0.13 -9.80 -13.22
CA GLU A 452 -0.61 -10.85 -12.52
C GLU A 452 -1.05 -11.96 -13.50
N ALA A 453 -1.62 -11.59 -14.64
CA ALA A 453 -2.05 -12.55 -15.66
C ALA A 453 -0.89 -13.36 -16.26
N LEU A 454 0.26 -12.70 -16.53
CA LEU A 454 1.47 -13.38 -17.00
C LEU A 454 2.05 -14.40 -16.00
N ARG A 455 1.82 -14.20 -14.69
CA ARG A 455 2.32 -15.10 -13.64
C ARG A 455 1.34 -16.23 -13.28
N ALA A 456 0.09 -16.12 -13.72
CA ALA A 456 -0.93 -17.14 -13.50
C ALA A 456 -0.98 -18.22 -14.61
N GLY A 457 -0.40 -17.94 -15.78
CA GLY A 457 -0.26 -18.88 -16.93
C GLY A 457 1.10 -19.54 -16.91
#